data_83cb1af35861461cb048168ea26d3f1c
#
_entry.id   83cb1af35861461cb048168ea26d3f1c
#
_cell.length_a   1.000
_cell.length_b   1.000
_cell.length_c   1.000
_cell.angle_alpha   90.00
_cell.angle_beta   90.00
_cell.angle_gamma   90.00
#
_symmetry.space_group_name_H-M   'P 1'
#
loop_
_entity.id
_entity.type
_entity.pdbx_description
1 polymer ?
#
loop_
_entity_poly.entity_id
_entity_poly.type
_entity_poly.pdbx_seq_one_letter_code
_entity_poly.pdbx_strand_id
1 'polypeptide(L)'
;IEKINGDEIAPDKDITALLNNKAGKKTLISLYDPQNKERWEEVVKPITSGQLNGLLYKRWVKQRAADVEKWSGGRLGYVHIQSMGDGSFRTVYSDILGKYNNCDGIVIDTRFNGGGRLHEDIEILFSGQKYFTQVVRGREACDMPSRRWNKPSIMLQCEANYSNAHGTPWVYKHRNIGKLVGMPVPGTMTSVSWETLQDPSLVFGIPIIGYHLPDGSYLENTQLEPDIKVANSPETVVKGEDTQLKMAV
;
A
#
# COMPACT_ATOMS: atom_id res chain seq x y z
N ILE A 1 -2.04 21.38 -24.31
CA ILE A 1 -3.01 20.81 -25.29
C ILE A 1 -3.87 21.97 -25.77
N GLU A 2 -4.01 22.14 -27.09
CA GLU A 2 -4.83 23.19 -27.70
C GLU A 2 -6.19 22.66 -28.15
N LYS A 3 -6.22 21.39 -28.67
CA LYS A 3 -7.46 20.78 -29.17
C LYS A 3 -7.56 19.29 -28.82
N ILE A 4 -8.80 18.80 -28.70
CA ILE A 4 -9.11 17.38 -28.58
C ILE A 4 -10.12 17.00 -29.66
N ASN A 5 -9.75 16.12 -30.60
CA ASN A 5 -10.53 15.75 -31.80
C ASN A 5 -11.00 16.98 -32.62
N GLY A 6 -10.21 18.04 -32.68
CA GLY A 6 -10.53 19.28 -33.38
C GLY A 6 -11.26 20.34 -32.53
N ASP A 7 -11.84 19.96 -31.36
CA ASP A 7 -12.48 20.90 -30.45
C ASP A 7 -11.44 21.70 -29.67
N GLU A 8 -11.52 23.03 -29.74
CA GLU A 8 -10.59 23.92 -29.04
C GLU A 8 -10.81 23.89 -27.52
N ILE A 9 -9.70 23.91 -26.78
CA ILE A 9 -9.71 24.04 -25.32
C ILE A 9 -9.60 25.52 -25.00
N ALA A 10 -10.71 26.13 -24.57
CA ALA A 10 -10.73 27.47 -24.02
C ALA A 10 -10.54 27.43 -22.49
N PRO A 11 -10.05 28.54 -21.86
CA PRO A 11 -9.82 28.59 -20.43
C PRO A 11 -11.05 28.32 -19.54
N ASP A 12 -12.24 28.56 -20.07
CA ASP A 12 -13.55 28.36 -19.44
C ASP A 12 -14.18 26.98 -19.74
N LYS A 13 -13.55 26.18 -20.60
CA LYS A 13 -14.06 24.84 -20.95
C LYS A 13 -13.53 23.79 -19.99
N ASP A 14 -14.44 22.95 -19.50
CA ASP A 14 -14.07 21.73 -18.78
C ASP A 14 -13.50 20.68 -19.76
N ILE A 15 -12.18 20.48 -19.70
CA ILE A 15 -11.48 19.49 -20.52
C ILE A 15 -12.01 18.07 -20.30
N THR A 16 -12.55 17.76 -19.12
CA THR A 16 -13.08 16.43 -18.82
C THR A 16 -14.32 16.12 -19.66
N ALA A 17 -15.13 17.13 -20.00
CA ALA A 17 -16.28 16.97 -20.89
C ALA A 17 -15.87 16.50 -22.30
N LEU A 18 -14.73 16.99 -22.81
CA LEU A 18 -14.19 16.58 -24.12
C LEU A 18 -13.64 15.15 -24.11
N LEU A 19 -13.32 14.62 -22.93
CA LEU A 19 -12.80 13.26 -22.73
C LEU A 19 -13.86 12.23 -22.35
N ASN A 20 -15.11 12.66 -22.12
CA ASN A 20 -16.21 11.76 -21.79
C ASN A 20 -16.37 10.65 -22.84
N ASN A 21 -16.47 9.40 -22.36
CA ASN A 21 -16.61 8.19 -23.19
C ASN A 21 -15.46 7.96 -24.21
N LYS A 22 -14.28 8.57 -23.98
CA LYS A 22 -13.08 8.40 -24.82
C LYS A 22 -12.09 7.36 -24.29
N ALA A 23 -12.27 6.89 -23.05
CA ALA A 23 -11.36 5.89 -22.46
C ALA A 23 -11.20 4.66 -23.38
N GLY A 24 -9.95 4.31 -23.70
CA GLY A 24 -9.58 3.22 -24.60
C GLY A 24 -9.78 3.50 -26.10
N LYS A 25 -10.37 4.64 -26.49
CA LYS A 25 -10.59 5.01 -27.91
C LYS A 25 -9.46 5.90 -28.41
N LYS A 26 -9.12 5.78 -29.70
CA LYS A 26 -8.19 6.70 -30.35
C LYS A 26 -8.74 8.12 -30.30
N THR A 27 -7.97 9.04 -29.77
CA THR A 27 -8.32 10.45 -29.59
C THR A 27 -7.18 11.30 -30.08
N LEU A 28 -7.45 12.19 -31.03
CA LEU A 28 -6.46 13.13 -31.55
C LEU A 28 -6.30 14.28 -30.57
N ILE A 29 -5.08 14.61 -30.21
CA ILE A 29 -4.76 15.78 -29.42
C ILE A 29 -3.81 16.70 -30.21
N SER A 30 -4.10 18.00 -30.25
CA SER A 30 -3.23 19.00 -30.83
C SER A 30 -2.46 19.67 -29.69
N LEU A 31 -1.14 19.69 -29.82
CA LEU A 31 -0.18 20.10 -28.80
C LEU A 31 0.59 21.34 -29.23
N TYR A 32 0.97 22.16 -28.27
CA TYR A 32 1.85 23.30 -28.47
C TYR A 32 2.93 23.33 -27.37
N ASP A 33 4.19 23.40 -27.79
CA ASP A 33 5.32 23.65 -26.90
C ASP A 33 5.66 25.15 -26.91
N PRO A 34 5.43 25.89 -25.82
CA PRO A 34 5.73 27.31 -25.74
C PRO A 34 7.23 27.61 -25.75
N GLN A 35 8.10 26.68 -25.40
CA GLN A 35 9.56 26.88 -25.37
C GLN A 35 10.12 26.84 -26.78
N ASN A 36 9.75 25.83 -27.57
CA ASN A 36 10.23 25.64 -28.92
C ASN A 36 9.31 26.29 -29.98
N LYS A 37 8.12 26.78 -29.58
CA LYS A 37 7.05 27.31 -30.46
C LYS A 37 6.59 26.30 -31.52
N GLU A 38 6.68 25.03 -31.22
CA GLU A 38 6.29 23.96 -32.12
C GLU A 38 4.85 23.51 -31.86
N ARG A 39 4.17 23.10 -32.93
CA ARG A 39 2.85 22.48 -32.88
C ARG A 39 2.89 21.14 -33.59
N TRP A 40 2.26 20.14 -32.95
CA TRP A 40 2.11 18.81 -33.55
C TRP A 40 0.83 18.15 -33.07
N GLU A 41 0.51 17.02 -33.65
CA GLU A 41 -0.65 16.22 -33.30
C GLU A 41 -0.24 14.82 -32.90
N GLU A 42 -0.91 14.29 -31.88
CA GLU A 42 -0.69 12.94 -31.38
C GLU A 42 -2.01 12.19 -31.26
N VAL A 43 -2.01 10.89 -31.59
CA VAL A 43 -3.12 10.00 -31.35
C VAL A 43 -2.89 9.23 -30.06
N VAL A 44 -3.65 9.55 -29.04
CA VAL A 44 -3.58 8.92 -27.72
C VAL A 44 -4.82 8.05 -27.45
N LYS A 45 -4.74 7.22 -26.43
CA LYS A 45 -5.89 6.53 -25.86
C LYS A 45 -6.07 7.00 -24.40
N PRO A 46 -7.02 7.88 -24.12
CA PRO A 46 -7.36 8.27 -22.75
C PRO A 46 -7.63 7.04 -21.88
N ILE A 47 -7.31 7.15 -20.61
CA ILE A 47 -7.52 6.10 -19.61
C ILE A 47 -8.63 6.52 -18.65
N THR A 48 -9.23 5.54 -17.95
CA THR A 48 -10.19 5.82 -16.88
C THR A 48 -9.50 6.37 -15.65
N SER A 49 -10.27 7.06 -14.77
CA SER A 49 -9.76 7.52 -13.46
C SER A 49 -9.24 6.36 -12.61
N GLY A 50 -9.89 5.19 -12.67
CA GLY A 50 -9.40 3.99 -11.98
C GLY A 50 -8.05 3.51 -12.50
N GLN A 51 -7.83 3.54 -13.81
CA GLN A 51 -6.53 3.21 -14.41
C GLN A 51 -5.46 4.25 -14.01
N LEU A 52 -5.81 5.54 -14.01
CA LEU A 52 -4.92 6.60 -13.55
C LEU A 52 -4.51 6.39 -12.09
N ASN A 53 -5.48 6.14 -11.21
CA ASN A 53 -5.21 5.87 -9.79
C ASN A 53 -4.29 4.65 -9.61
N GLY A 54 -4.48 3.60 -10.41
CA GLY A 54 -3.59 2.44 -10.40
C GLY A 54 -2.15 2.77 -10.82
N LEU A 55 -1.97 3.66 -11.81
CA LEU A 55 -0.64 4.12 -12.23
C LEU A 55 0.01 5.01 -11.17
N LEU A 56 -0.75 5.93 -10.56
CA LEU A 56 -0.29 6.79 -9.47
C LEU A 56 0.14 5.97 -8.26
N TYR A 57 -0.65 4.97 -7.88
CA TYR A 57 -0.31 4.04 -6.81
C TYR A 57 1.01 3.31 -7.09
N LYS A 58 1.17 2.70 -8.27
CA LYS A 58 2.41 2.00 -8.65
C LYS A 58 3.62 2.94 -8.63
N ARG A 59 3.46 4.18 -9.08
CA ARG A 59 4.51 5.21 -9.02
C ARG A 59 4.87 5.53 -7.58
N TRP A 60 3.88 5.70 -6.71
CA TRP A 60 4.09 5.98 -5.30
C TRP A 60 4.85 4.85 -4.60
N VAL A 61 4.44 3.59 -4.79
CA VAL A 61 5.14 2.41 -4.22
C VAL A 61 6.58 2.33 -4.73
N LYS A 62 6.79 2.53 -6.03
CA LYS A 62 8.14 2.52 -6.63
C LYS A 62 9.04 3.61 -6.03
N GLN A 63 8.49 4.81 -5.81
CA GLN A 63 9.24 5.91 -5.19
C GLN A 63 9.62 5.58 -3.75
N ARG A 64 8.66 5.07 -2.94
CA ARG A 64 8.94 4.67 -1.54
C ARG A 64 10.00 3.57 -1.47
N ALA A 65 9.94 2.58 -2.35
CA ALA A 65 10.97 1.54 -2.44
C ALA A 65 12.36 2.13 -2.77
N ALA A 66 12.43 3.06 -3.72
CA ALA A 66 13.68 3.74 -4.07
C ALA A 66 14.22 4.62 -2.93
N ASP A 67 13.33 5.28 -2.18
CA ASP A 67 13.71 6.06 -1.00
C ASP A 67 14.33 5.17 0.09
N VAL A 68 13.71 4.02 0.39
CA VAL A 68 14.24 3.03 1.35
C VAL A 68 15.59 2.48 0.90
N GLU A 69 15.72 2.09 -0.36
CA GLU A 69 16.98 1.62 -0.94
C GLU A 69 18.08 2.67 -0.79
N LYS A 70 17.78 3.92 -1.18
CA LYS A 70 18.72 5.04 -1.09
C LYS A 70 19.15 5.32 0.35
N TRP A 71 18.20 5.45 1.29
CA TRP A 71 18.49 5.84 2.67
C TRP A 71 19.20 4.74 3.45
N SER A 72 18.93 3.47 3.14
CA SER A 72 19.58 2.32 3.78
C SER A 72 20.88 1.87 3.09
N GLY A 73 21.27 2.49 1.97
CA GLY A 73 22.39 2.02 1.15
C GLY A 73 22.15 0.63 0.56
N GLY A 74 20.90 0.31 0.22
CA GLY A 74 20.49 -0.97 -0.36
C GLY A 74 20.34 -2.11 0.67
N ARG A 75 20.48 -1.84 1.96
CA ARG A 75 20.42 -2.86 3.02
C ARG A 75 19.00 -3.29 3.37
N LEU A 76 18.01 -2.42 3.15
CA LEU A 76 16.61 -2.69 3.49
C LEU A 76 15.74 -2.83 2.23
N GLY A 77 14.79 -3.77 2.31
CA GLY A 77 13.71 -3.89 1.35
C GLY A 77 12.48 -3.08 1.76
N TYR A 78 11.53 -2.93 0.83
CA TYR A 78 10.26 -2.27 1.06
C TYR A 78 9.12 -3.00 0.37
N VAL A 79 8.06 -3.26 1.12
CA VAL A 79 6.80 -3.80 0.57
C VAL A 79 5.62 -2.97 1.05
N HIS A 80 4.65 -2.72 0.17
CA HIS A 80 3.40 -2.08 0.53
C HIS A 80 2.24 -3.09 0.41
N ILE A 81 1.45 -3.21 1.47
CA ILE A 81 0.24 -4.03 1.51
C ILE A 81 -0.95 -3.15 1.19
N GLN A 82 -1.36 -3.10 -0.07
CA GLN A 82 -2.42 -2.21 -0.56
C GLN A 82 -3.80 -2.53 0.02
N SER A 83 -4.09 -3.81 0.17
CA SER A 83 -5.33 -4.33 0.75
C SER A 83 -5.05 -5.68 1.40
N MET A 84 -5.89 -6.08 2.35
CA MET A 84 -5.74 -7.37 3.03
C MET A 84 -6.39 -8.48 2.21
N GLY A 85 -5.80 -8.79 1.04
CA GLY A 85 -6.27 -9.82 0.11
C GLY A 85 -5.15 -10.56 -0.62
N ASP A 86 -5.52 -11.64 -1.30
CA ASP A 86 -4.60 -12.59 -1.96
C ASP A 86 -3.62 -11.90 -2.94
N GLY A 87 -4.10 -10.92 -3.73
CA GLY A 87 -3.24 -10.20 -4.67
C GLY A 87 -2.10 -9.46 -3.98
N SER A 88 -2.37 -8.80 -2.85
CA SER A 88 -1.34 -8.15 -2.03
C SER A 88 -0.40 -9.18 -1.40
N PHE A 89 -0.95 -10.29 -0.88
CA PHE A 89 -0.13 -11.36 -0.29
C PHE A 89 0.86 -11.93 -1.30
N ARG A 90 0.42 -12.26 -2.51
CA ARG A 90 1.31 -12.79 -3.58
C ARG A 90 2.42 -11.84 -3.92
N THR A 91 2.12 -10.56 -4.01
CA THR A 91 3.13 -9.52 -4.27
C THR A 91 4.16 -9.47 -3.14
N VAL A 92 3.70 -9.35 -1.89
CA VAL A 92 4.59 -9.30 -0.71
C VAL A 92 5.44 -10.56 -0.61
N TYR A 93 4.81 -11.74 -0.73
CA TYR A 93 5.50 -13.04 -0.67
C TYR A 93 6.60 -13.15 -1.74
N SER A 94 6.27 -12.78 -2.98
CA SER A 94 7.22 -12.80 -4.10
C SER A 94 8.38 -11.82 -3.87
N ASP A 95 8.07 -10.61 -3.41
CA ASP A 95 9.08 -9.56 -3.21
C ASP A 95 10.04 -9.90 -2.06
N ILE A 96 9.53 -10.35 -0.92
CA ILE A 96 10.40 -10.64 0.24
C ILE A 96 11.27 -11.88 0.06
N LEU A 97 10.75 -12.93 -0.59
CA LEU A 97 11.49 -14.18 -0.82
C LEU A 97 12.29 -14.15 -2.12
N GLY A 98 12.03 -13.20 -3.01
CA GLY A 98 12.75 -12.99 -4.25
C GLY A 98 13.60 -11.74 -4.24
N LYS A 99 13.00 -10.61 -4.61
CA LYS A 99 13.68 -9.32 -4.79
C LYS A 99 14.48 -8.86 -3.58
N TYR A 100 13.95 -9.02 -2.38
CA TYR A 100 14.54 -8.54 -1.13
C TYR A 100 15.17 -9.65 -0.27
N ASN A 101 15.26 -10.86 -0.80
CA ASN A 101 15.81 -12.00 -0.03
C ASN A 101 17.20 -11.75 0.54
N ASN A 102 18.02 -10.96 -0.14
CA ASN A 102 19.40 -10.64 0.30
C ASN A 102 19.49 -9.37 1.17
N CYS A 103 18.39 -8.67 1.43
CA CYS A 103 18.38 -7.51 2.33
C CYS A 103 18.56 -7.94 3.79
N ASP A 104 19.12 -7.07 4.61
CA ASP A 104 19.32 -7.29 6.05
C ASP A 104 18.01 -7.18 6.85
N GLY A 105 17.06 -6.39 6.34
CA GLY A 105 15.76 -6.16 6.94
C GLY A 105 14.75 -5.66 5.92
N ILE A 106 13.50 -5.44 6.38
CA ILE A 106 12.44 -4.96 5.50
C ILE A 106 11.48 -3.99 6.17
N VAL A 107 11.06 -2.97 5.44
CA VAL A 107 9.97 -2.06 5.82
C VAL A 107 8.67 -2.58 5.22
N ILE A 108 7.69 -2.86 6.07
CA ILE A 108 6.33 -3.29 5.71
C ILE A 108 5.42 -2.07 5.83
N ASP A 109 4.89 -1.59 4.74
CA ASP A 109 4.02 -0.42 4.74
C ASP A 109 2.56 -0.85 4.60
N THR A 110 1.75 -0.62 5.63
CA THR A 110 0.30 -0.90 5.63
C THR A 110 -0.54 0.36 5.55
N ARG A 111 0.07 1.52 5.38
CA ARG A 111 -0.65 2.80 5.36
C ARG A 111 -1.70 2.84 4.24
N PHE A 112 -2.83 3.48 4.53
CA PHE A 112 -3.96 3.65 3.61
C PHE A 112 -4.65 2.34 3.20
N ASN A 113 -4.48 1.26 3.96
CA ASN A 113 -5.10 -0.03 3.69
C ASN A 113 -6.50 -0.11 4.29
N GLY A 114 -7.51 -0.34 3.45
CA GLY A 114 -8.92 -0.41 3.83
C GLY A 114 -9.38 -1.74 4.44
N GLY A 115 -8.47 -2.71 4.67
CA GLY A 115 -8.80 -3.99 5.26
C GLY A 115 -8.99 -5.13 4.25
N GLY A 116 -9.70 -6.15 4.69
CA GLY A 116 -9.91 -7.43 4.02
C GLY A 116 -9.75 -8.59 4.99
N ARG A 117 -9.01 -9.66 4.61
CA ARG A 117 -8.70 -10.80 5.47
C ARG A 117 -7.34 -11.39 5.10
N LEU A 118 -6.26 -10.93 5.76
CA LEU A 118 -4.90 -11.35 5.46
C LEU A 118 -3.97 -11.37 6.69
N HIS A 119 -4.43 -10.94 7.87
CA HIS A 119 -3.57 -10.77 9.05
C HIS A 119 -2.86 -12.05 9.49
N GLU A 120 -3.53 -13.21 9.36
CA GLU A 120 -2.95 -14.52 9.71
C GLU A 120 -1.80 -14.89 8.79
N ASP A 121 -1.97 -14.72 7.47
CA ASP A 121 -0.92 -15.00 6.49
C ASP A 121 0.30 -14.08 6.66
N ILE A 122 0.05 -12.80 6.96
CA ILE A 122 1.12 -11.83 7.25
C ILE A 122 1.83 -12.19 8.56
N GLU A 123 1.10 -12.55 9.61
CA GLU A 123 1.70 -13.02 10.87
C GLU A 123 2.59 -14.22 10.61
N ILE A 124 2.09 -15.25 9.96
CA ILE A 124 2.84 -16.47 9.63
C ILE A 124 4.09 -16.15 8.80
N LEU A 125 3.98 -15.24 7.84
CA LEU A 125 5.07 -14.89 6.93
C LEU A 125 6.22 -14.17 7.65
N PHE A 126 5.92 -13.29 8.62
CA PHE A 126 6.89 -12.44 9.30
C PHE A 126 7.28 -12.92 10.72
N SER A 127 6.62 -13.92 11.27
CA SER A 127 6.95 -14.49 12.59
C SER A 127 7.98 -15.63 12.53
N GLY A 128 8.56 -15.89 11.37
CA GLY A 128 9.51 -16.98 11.16
C GLY A 128 10.80 -16.79 11.96
N GLN A 129 11.05 -17.68 12.93
CA GLN A 129 12.33 -17.73 13.64
C GLN A 129 13.22 -18.81 13.03
N LYS A 130 14.48 -18.47 12.74
CA LYS A 130 15.46 -19.42 12.26
C LYS A 130 15.66 -20.57 13.25
N TYR A 131 15.58 -21.80 12.78
CA TYR A 131 15.80 -23.00 13.58
C TYR A 131 16.86 -23.94 12.99
N PHE A 132 17.07 -23.93 11.67
CA PHE A 132 18.12 -24.70 10.99
C PHE A 132 18.79 -23.86 9.89
N THR A 133 20.02 -24.25 9.56
CA THR A 133 20.64 -23.91 8.27
C THR A 133 20.77 -25.19 7.46
N GLN A 134 20.23 -25.21 6.26
CA GLN A 134 20.37 -26.33 5.34
C GLN A 134 21.77 -26.30 4.71
N VAL A 135 22.47 -27.41 4.78
CA VAL A 135 23.83 -27.55 4.24
C VAL A 135 23.83 -28.63 3.17
N VAL A 136 24.39 -28.30 1.98
CA VAL A 136 24.53 -29.23 0.87
C VAL A 136 26.02 -29.41 0.56
N ARG A 137 26.54 -30.61 0.78
CA ARG A 137 27.95 -30.94 0.55
C ARG A 137 28.92 -29.96 1.20
N GLY A 138 28.66 -29.59 2.47
CA GLY A 138 29.52 -28.69 3.23
C GLY A 138 29.32 -27.18 2.94
N ARG A 139 28.38 -26.81 2.06
CA ARG A 139 28.03 -25.40 1.77
C ARG A 139 26.65 -25.06 2.32
N GLU A 140 26.55 -23.95 3.02
CA GLU A 140 25.25 -23.42 3.43
C GLU A 140 24.41 -23.06 2.20
N ALA A 141 23.19 -23.59 2.14
CA ALA A 141 22.26 -23.40 1.03
C ALA A 141 21.18 -22.37 1.36
N CYS A 142 20.51 -22.53 2.49
CA CYS A 142 19.49 -21.58 2.97
C CYS A 142 19.19 -21.78 4.46
N ASP A 143 18.64 -20.73 5.06
CA ASP A 143 18.08 -20.81 6.40
C ASP A 143 16.66 -21.38 6.39
N MET A 144 16.27 -22.04 7.47
CA MET A 144 14.92 -22.56 7.64
C MET A 144 14.22 -21.89 8.85
N PRO A 145 12.96 -21.48 8.67
CA PRO A 145 12.03 -21.77 7.58
C PRO A 145 12.33 -20.96 6.31
N SER A 146 12.55 -21.61 5.18
CA SER A 146 12.94 -20.97 3.92
C SER A 146 11.80 -20.20 3.22
N ARG A 147 10.55 -20.38 3.68
CA ARG A 147 9.36 -19.73 3.09
C ARG A 147 8.75 -18.68 4.01
N ARG A 148 9.53 -18.12 4.91
CA ARG A 148 9.14 -17.07 5.86
C ARG A 148 10.25 -16.03 5.95
N TRP A 149 9.88 -14.82 6.30
CA TRP A 149 10.87 -13.80 6.60
C TRP A 149 11.39 -14.01 8.02
N ASN A 150 12.67 -14.31 8.16
CA ASN A 150 13.34 -14.60 9.43
C ASN A 150 14.36 -13.52 9.85
N LYS A 151 14.33 -12.37 9.17
CA LYS A 151 15.20 -11.22 9.43
C LYS A 151 14.40 -10.08 10.04
N PRO A 152 15.06 -9.02 10.57
CA PRO A 152 14.37 -7.87 11.12
C PRO A 152 13.35 -7.26 10.17
N SER A 153 12.26 -6.77 10.73
CA SER A 153 11.25 -6.01 10.01
C SER A 153 10.68 -4.91 10.89
N ILE A 154 10.14 -3.86 10.25
CA ILE A 154 9.45 -2.75 10.87
C ILE A 154 8.18 -2.46 10.08
N MET A 155 7.08 -2.10 10.76
CA MET A 155 5.81 -1.88 10.09
C MET A 155 5.35 -0.43 10.21
N LEU A 156 4.94 0.15 9.07
CA LEU A 156 4.30 1.46 9.00
C LEU A 156 2.79 1.33 9.07
N GLN A 157 2.16 2.21 9.86
CA GLN A 157 0.71 2.33 10.00
C GLN A 157 0.28 3.80 9.98
N CYS A 158 -0.99 4.08 9.70
CA CYS A 158 -1.55 5.41 9.76
C CYS A 158 -3.03 5.40 10.16
N GLU A 159 -3.60 6.58 10.37
CA GLU A 159 -4.99 6.81 10.78
C GLU A 159 -6.02 6.30 9.76
N ALA A 160 -5.62 6.12 8.51
CA ALA A 160 -6.47 5.60 7.44
C ALA A 160 -6.48 4.06 7.34
N ASN A 161 -5.72 3.36 8.18
CA ASN A 161 -5.82 1.91 8.27
C ASN A 161 -7.19 1.52 8.82
N TYR A 162 -7.87 0.56 8.17
CA TYR A 162 -9.23 0.18 8.52
C TYR A 162 -9.40 -1.34 8.57
N SER A 163 -10.30 -1.84 9.44
CA SER A 163 -10.69 -3.26 9.53
C SER A 163 -9.46 -4.18 9.74
N ASN A 164 -9.24 -5.16 8.89
CA ASN A 164 -8.10 -6.09 9.00
C ASN A 164 -6.72 -5.39 8.95
N ALA A 165 -6.66 -4.15 8.42
CA ALA A 165 -5.47 -3.32 8.51
C ALA A 165 -5.27 -2.66 9.89
N HIS A 166 -6.21 -2.78 10.81
CA HIS A 166 -6.03 -2.58 12.25
C HIS A 166 -5.53 -3.87 12.93
N GLY A 167 -6.16 -5.01 12.61
CA GLY A 167 -5.77 -6.32 13.18
C GLY A 167 -4.34 -6.71 12.83
N THR A 168 -3.88 -6.44 11.62
CA THR A 168 -2.52 -6.82 11.17
C THR A 168 -1.41 -6.15 12.01
N PRO A 169 -1.34 -4.83 12.17
CA PRO A 169 -0.34 -4.20 13.04
C PRO A 169 -0.55 -4.54 14.51
N TRP A 170 -1.80 -4.77 14.97
CA TRP A 170 -2.02 -5.24 16.33
C TRP A 170 -1.36 -6.59 16.57
N VAL A 171 -1.58 -7.58 15.71
CA VAL A 171 -0.96 -8.91 15.80
C VAL A 171 0.56 -8.80 15.69
N TYR A 172 1.08 -7.99 14.76
CA TYR A 172 2.50 -7.76 14.56
C TYR A 172 3.20 -7.27 15.85
N LYS A 173 2.60 -6.31 16.53
CA LYS A 173 3.08 -5.78 17.81
C LYS A 173 2.93 -6.81 18.94
N HIS A 174 1.76 -7.42 19.07
CA HIS A 174 1.44 -8.39 20.12
C HIS A 174 2.34 -9.64 20.07
N ARG A 175 2.68 -10.09 18.86
CA ARG A 175 3.61 -11.21 18.62
C ARG A 175 5.08 -10.80 18.71
N ASN A 176 5.40 -9.56 19.01
CA ASN A 176 6.76 -9.01 19.07
C ASN A 176 7.57 -9.28 17.78
N ILE A 177 6.93 -9.20 16.62
CA ILE A 177 7.60 -9.41 15.31
C ILE A 177 8.55 -8.26 15.02
N GLY A 178 8.13 -7.03 15.31
CA GLY A 178 8.94 -5.82 15.15
C GLY A 178 8.23 -4.60 15.73
N LYS A 179 8.72 -3.40 15.41
CA LYS A 179 8.18 -2.13 15.89
C LYS A 179 7.16 -1.55 14.90
N LEU A 180 6.19 -0.81 15.44
CA LEU A 180 5.22 -0.03 14.67
C LEU A 180 5.67 1.43 14.62
N VAL A 181 5.63 2.03 13.42
CA VAL A 181 5.95 3.45 13.18
C VAL A 181 4.77 4.13 12.49
N GLY A 182 4.50 5.36 12.86
CA GLY A 182 3.48 6.19 12.20
C GLY A 182 2.49 6.80 13.17
N MET A 183 1.21 6.79 12.80
CA MET A 183 0.14 7.35 13.61
C MET A 183 -0.79 6.26 14.13
N PRO A 184 -1.55 6.54 15.19
CA PRO A 184 -2.47 5.56 15.76
C PRO A 184 -3.50 5.08 14.73
N VAL A 185 -3.80 3.78 14.76
CA VAL A 185 -4.88 3.19 13.95
C VAL A 185 -6.17 3.23 14.75
N PRO A 186 -7.29 3.71 14.16
CA PRO A 186 -8.59 3.66 14.81
C PRO A 186 -9.03 2.22 15.13
N GLY A 187 -9.85 2.06 16.14
CA GLY A 187 -10.36 0.77 16.59
C GLY A 187 -11.51 0.25 15.72
N THR A 188 -11.24 -0.30 14.55
CA THR A 188 -12.26 -0.72 13.57
C THR A 188 -11.94 -2.11 13.05
N MET A 189 -12.25 -3.16 13.82
CA MET A 189 -11.90 -4.54 13.43
C MET A 189 -13.12 -5.45 13.18
N THR A 190 -14.30 -5.09 13.67
CA THR A 190 -15.52 -5.90 13.51
C THR A 190 -15.86 -6.14 12.05
N SER A 191 -16.07 -7.40 11.66
CA SER A 191 -16.50 -7.74 10.31
C SER A 191 -18.02 -7.62 10.19
N VAL A 192 -18.49 -7.23 9.00
CA VAL A 192 -19.90 -7.01 8.71
C VAL A 192 -20.40 -7.88 7.57
N SER A 193 -21.68 -8.27 7.61
CA SER A 193 -22.45 -8.75 6.45
C SER A 193 -23.12 -7.54 5.79
N TRP A 194 -22.98 -7.44 4.49
CA TRP A 194 -23.54 -6.34 3.72
C TRP A 194 -24.88 -6.74 3.14
N GLU A 195 -25.94 -6.01 3.52
CA GLU A 195 -27.30 -6.20 3.04
C GLU A 195 -27.71 -5.06 2.12
N THR A 196 -28.17 -5.39 0.92
CA THR A 196 -28.76 -4.42 -0.01
C THR A 196 -30.23 -4.24 0.32
N LEU A 197 -30.64 -2.99 0.58
CA LEU A 197 -32.00 -2.69 0.97
C LEU A 197 -32.97 -2.70 -0.24
N GLN A 198 -34.27 -2.45 -0.01
CA GLN A 198 -35.27 -2.38 -1.08
C GLN A 198 -34.91 -1.34 -2.17
N ASP A 199 -34.37 -0.21 -1.75
CA ASP A 199 -33.66 0.70 -2.66
C ASP A 199 -32.23 0.17 -2.86
N PRO A 200 -31.87 -0.34 -4.07
CA PRO A 200 -30.58 -0.95 -4.33
C PRO A 200 -29.40 0.02 -4.29
N SER A 201 -29.66 1.32 -4.19
CA SER A 201 -28.61 2.32 -3.95
C SER A 201 -28.16 2.38 -2.48
N LEU A 202 -28.92 1.76 -1.58
CA LEU A 202 -28.67 1.73 -0.15
C LEU A 202 -28.18 0.35 0.30
N VAL A 203 -27.07 0.36 1.02
CA VAL A 203 -26.45 -0.86 1.57
C VAL A 203 -26.22 -0.66 3.06
N PHE A 204 -26.55 -1.66 3.87
CA PHE A 204 -26.40 -1.65 5.31
C PHE A 204 -25.41 -2.75 5.74
N GLY A 205 -24.44 -2.41 6.60
CA GLY A 205 -23.48 -3.35 7.17
C GLY A 205 -23.92 -3.83 8.55
N ILE A 206 -24.22 -5.12 8.69
CA ILE A 206 -24.62 -5.75 9.94
C ILE A 206 -23.37 -6.34 10.61
N PRO A 207 -22.96 -5.88 11.82
CA PRO A 207 -21.83 -6.48 12.55
C PRO A 207 -22.12 -7.94 12.91
N ILE A 208 -21.24 -8.87 12.49
CA ILE A 208 -21.44 -10.30 12.70
C ILE A 208 -20.25 -11.02 13.34
N ILE A 209 -19.02 -10.49 13.21
CA ILE A 209 -17.82 -11.09 13.78
C ILE A 209 -17.05 -10.06 14.57
N GLY A 210 -16.94 -10.25 15.86
CA GLY A 210 -16.03 -9.52 16.74
C GLY A 210 -14.79 -10.34 17.07
N TYR A 211 -13.76 -9.68 17.57
CA TYR A 211 -12.47 -10.31 17.93
C TYR A 211 -12.17 -10.03 19.40
N HIS A 212 -12.12 -11.07 20.23
CA HIS A 212 -11.70 -10.96 21.61
C HIS A 212 -10.17 -10.95 21.72
N LEU A 213 -9.67 -10.05 22.52
CA LEU A 213 -8.28 -10.05 22.98
C LEU A 213 -8.09 -11.12 24.07
N PRO A 214 -6.83 -11.46 24.42
CA PRO A 214 -6.56 -12.47 25.48
C PRO A 214 -7.16 -12.13 26.86
N ASP A 215 -7.40 -10.85 27.13
CA ASP A 215 -8.04 -10.35 28.37
C ASP A 215 -9.58 -10.39 28.32
N GLY A 216 -10.17 -10.83 27.22
CA GLY A 216 -11.60 -10.93 26.99
C GLY A 216 -12.26 -9.63 26.50
N SER A 217 -11.54 -8.53 26.38
CA SER A 217 -12.04 -7.31 25.75
C SER A 217 -12.13 -7.44 24.24
N TYR A 218 -12.88 -6.56 23.57
CA TYR A 218 -12.95 -6.53 22.12
C TYR A 218 -11.87 -5.63 21.54
N LEU A 219 -11.31 -6.04 20.40
CA LEU A 219 -10.38 -5.20 19.63
C LEU A 219 -11.08 -3.97 18.99
N GLU A 220 -12.38 -4.08 18.76
CA GLU A 220 -13.21 -2.97 18.27
C GLU A 220 -13.19 -1.80 19.27
N ASN A 221 -13.20 -0.56 18.78
CA ASN A 221 -13.10 0.67 19.56
C ASN A 221 -11.79 0.81 20.39
N THR A 222 -10.79 -0.01 20.11
CA THR A 222 -9.48 0.04 20.77
C THR A 222 -8.45 0.61 19.81
N GLN A 223 -8.04 1.86 20.02
CA GLN A 223 -7.02 2.53 19.22
C GLN A 223 -5.66 1.84 19.40
N LEU A 224 -4.95 1.57 18.29
CA LEU A 224 -3.62 0.97 18.32
C LEU A 224 -2.55 2.05 18.20
N GLU A 225 -1.85 2.32 19.30
CA GLU A 225 -0.71 3.23 19.31
C GLU A 225 0.53 2.59 18.68
N PRO A 226 1.27 3.33 17.82
CA PRO A 226 2.57 2.87 17.33
C PRO A 226 3.63 2.90 18.45
N ASP A 227 4.72 2.17 18.27
CA ASP A 227 5.88 2.27 19.17
C ASP A 227 6.64 3.59 18.97
N ILE A 228 6.66 4.08 17.73
CA ILE A 228 7.28 5.34 17.34
C ILE A 228 6.23 6.20 16.65
N LYS A 229 5.73 7.21 17.37
CA LYS A 229 4.69 8.11 16.86
C LYS A 229 5.30 9.21 16.03
N VAL A 230 4.97 9.25 14.75
CA VAL A 230 5.43 10.28 13.81
C VAL A 230 4.38 10.52 12.74
N ALA A 231 4.08 11.79 12.47
CA ALA A 231 3.13 12.20 11.45
C ALA A 231 3.86 12.68 10.19
N ASN A 232 3.20 12.54 9.05
CA ASN A 232 3.53 13.29 7.84
C ASN A 232 2.68 14.57 7.84
N SER A 233 3.30 15.74 8.01
CA SER A 233 2.56 16.99 7.91
C SER A 233 2.21 17.31 6.45
N PRO A 234 1.11 18.05 6.19
CA PRO A 234 0.77 18.48 4.83
C PRO A 234 1.93 19.18 4.11
N GLU A 235 2.71 19.99 4.83
CA GLU A 235 3.84 20.74 4.30
C GLU A 235 4.98 19.81 3.84
N THR A 236 5.23 18.70 4.53
CA THR A 236 6.25 17.72 4.13
C THR A 236 5.75 16.88 2.95
N VAL A 237 4.48 16.47 2.97
CA VAL A 237 3.88 15.68 1.88
C VAL A 237 3.88 16.44 0.55
N VAL A 238 3.54 17.73 0.56
CA VAL A 238 3.56 18.60 -0.65
C VAL A 238 4.98 18.70 -1.25
N LYS A 239 6.01 18.64 -0.42
CA LYS A 239 7.42 18.62 -0.86
C LYS A 239 7.88 17.23 -1.33
N GLY A 240 7.03 16.23 -1.25
CA GLY A 240 7.36 14.83 -1.60
C GLY A 240 8.15 14.09 -0.51
N GLU A 241 8.25 14.67 0.68
CA GLU A 241 8.95 14.07 1.82
C GLU A 241 8.04 13.07 2.54
N ASP A 242 8.61 12.01 3.10
CA ASP A 242 7.92 10.99 3.89
C ASP A 242 8.65 10.77 5.21
N THR A 243 8.26 11.55 6.23
CA THR A 243 8.88 11.52 7.55
C THR A 243 8.67 10.18 8.25
N GLN A 244 7.49 9.58 8.07
CA GLN A 244 7.18 8.25 8.63
C GLN A 244 8.08 7.17 8.04
N LEU A 245 8.21 7.15 6.70
CA LEU A 245 9.08 6.18 6.02
C LEU A 245 10.55 6.38 6.40
N LYS A 246 11.01 7.63 6.48
CA LYS A 246 12.39 7.94 6.89
C LYS A 246 12.68 7.49 8.31
N MET A 247 11.69 7.58 9.21
CA MET A 247 11.83 7.11 10.60
C MET A 247 11.92 5.57 10.68
N ALA A 248 11.34 4.85 9.72
CA ALA A 248 11.38 3.40 9.67
C ALA A 248 12.68 2.83 9.11
N VAL A 249 13.48 3.64 8.41
CA VAL A 249 14.78 3.29 7.82
C VAL A 249 15.93 3.59 8.76
#